data_b2e81b726eca7799c57f1df89da5a2a1
#
_entry.id   b2e81b726eca7799c57f1df89da5a2a1
#
_cell.length_a   1.000
_cell.length_b   1.000
_cell.length_c   1.000
_cell.angle_alpha   90.00
_cell.angle_beta   90.00
_cell.angle_gamma   90.00
#
_symmetry.space_group_name_H-M   'P 1'
#
loop_
_entity.id
_entity.type
_entity.pdbx_description
1 polymer ?
#
loop_
_entity_poly.entity_id
_entity_poly.type
_entity_poly.pdbx_seq_one_letter_code
_entity_poly.pdbx_strand_id
1 'polypeptide(L)'
;MTDSEILEDLKKILHKQFDIIAEDVEEDSFFDEDLNIAELDLEDLLAAVEEKYNLKIDAEKIPTFKKVSDLVSYIYENVDQAI
;
A
#
# COMPACT_ATOMS: atom_id res chain seq x y z
N MET A 1 -4.11 14.97 1.37
CA MET A 1 -4.11 13.93 0.34
C MET A 1 -5.45 13.24 0.26
N THR A 2 -5.82 12.84 -0.93
CA THR A 2 -7.06 12.08 -1.13
C THR A 2 -6.76 10.60 -1.30
N ASP A 3 -7.79 9.78 -1.16
CA ASP A 3 -7.66 8.34 -1.40
C ASP A 3 -7.12 8.06 -2.80
N SER A 4 -7.59 8.84 -3.78
CA SER A 4 -7.15 8.66 -5.17
C SER A 4 -5.68 8.94 -5.34
N GLU A 5 -5.16 9.96 -4.68
CA GLU A 5 -3.74 10.29 -4.75
C GLU A 5 -2.89 9.19 -4.12
N ILE A 6 -3.35 8.67 -2.98
CA ILE A 6 -2.65 7.57 -2.30
C ILE A 6 -2.64 6.33 -3.20
N LEU A 7 -3.77 6.02 -3.80
CA LEU A 7 -3.87 4.87 -4.69
C LEU A 7 -2.92 5.00 -5.88
N GLU A 8 -2.83 6.20 -6.47
CA GLU A 8 -1.91 6.43 -7.58
C GLU A 8 -0.46 6.27 -7.13
N ASP A 9 -0.12 6.75 -5.95
CA ASP A 9 1.22 6.57 -5.41
C ASP A 9 1.54 5.10 -5.19
N LEU A 10 0.59 4.34 -4.67
CA LEU A 10 0.78 2.91 -4.46
C LEU A 10 0.98 2.19 -5.79
N LYS A 11 0.24 2.56 -6.82
CA LYS A 11 0.41 1.98 -8.15
C LYS A 11 1.83 2.19 -8.67
N LYS A 12 2.38 3.37 -8.43
CA LYS A 12 3.74 3.67 -8.84
C LYS A 12 4.77 2.84 -8.09
N ILE A 13 4.57 2.68 -6.78
CA ILE A 13 5.47 1.88 -5.96
C ILE A 13 5.40 0.42 -6.39
N LEU A 14 4.20 -0.09 -6.60
CA LEU A 14 4.01 -1.48 -7.01
C LEU A 14 4.65 -1.74 -8.37
N HIS A 15 4.54 -0.79 -9.29
CA HIS A 15 5.18 -0.92 -10.59
C HIS A 15 6.70 -0.92 -10.46
N LYS A 16 7.23 -0.01 -9.66
CA LYS A 16 8.66 0.15 -9.51
C LYS A 16 9.32 -1.03 -8.78
N GLN A 17 8.69 -1.50 -7.72
CA GLN A 17 9.27 -2.57 -6.89
C GLN A 17 8.96 -3.97 -7.39
N PHE A 18 7.77 -4.18 -7.89
CA PHE A 18 7.29 -5.52 -8.23
C PHE A 18 6.93 -5.69 -9.70
N ASP A 19 7.14 -4.67 -10.49
CA ASP A 19 6.84 -4.69 -11.92
C ASP A 19 5.36 -4.99 -12.20
N ILE A 20 4.48 -4.55 -11.31
CA ILE A 20 3.05 -4.71 -11.45
C ILE A 20 2.49 -3.56 -12.26
N ILE A 21 1.67 -3.89 -13.26
CA ILE A 21 1.08 -2.88 -14.14
C ILE A 21 0.01 -2.11 -13.38
N ALA A 22 0.06 -0.78 -13.44
CA ALA A 22 -0.87 0.08 -12.71
C ALA A 22 -2.33 -0.23 -13.05
N GLU A 23 -2.61 -0.60 -14.29
CA GLU A 23 -3.97 -0.91 -14.73
C GLU A 23 -4.53 -2.16 -14.05
N ASP A 24 -3.67 -3.02 -13.54
CA ASP A 24 -4.08 -4.23 -12.84
C ASP A 24 -4.36 -4.00 -11.36
N VAL A 25 -4.07 -2.80 -10.85
CA VAL A 25 -4.24 -2.48 -9.45
C VAL A 25 -5.52 -1.70 -9.22
N GLU A 26 -6.42 -2.25 -8.41
CA GLU A 26 -7.68 -1.62 -8.06
C GLU A 26 -7.81 -1.59 -6.54
N GLU A 27 -8.73 -0.78 -6.04
CA GLU A 27 -8.94 -0.65 -4.61
C GLU A 27 -9.32 -1.97 -3.95
N ASP A 28 -10.09 -2.79 -4.65
CA ASP A 28 -10.53 -4.07 -4.10
C ASP A 28 -9.64 -5.25 -4.53
N SER A 29 -8.49 -4.97 -5.11
CA SER A 29 -7.52 -6.02 -5.43
C SER A 29 -6.93 -6.59 -4.14
N PHE A 30 -6.83 -7.91 -4.07
CA PHE A 30 -6.14 -8.56 -2.96
C PHE A 30 -4.64 -8.62 -3.27
N PHE A 31 -3.83 -8.34 -2.26
CA PHE A 31 -2.38 -8.35 -2.46
C PHE A 31 -1.87 -9.72 -2.87
N ASP A 32 -2.33 -10.77 -2.21
CA ASP A 32 -1.84 -12.12 -2.51
C ASP A 32 -2.52 -12.75 -3.72
N GLU A 33 -3.84 -12.71 -3.77
CA GLU A 33 -4.59 -13.39 -4.84
C GLU A 33 -4.54 -12.67 -6.18
N ASP A 34 -4.67 -11.35 -6.16
CA ASP A 34 -4.76 -10.58 -7.40
C ASP A 34 -3.42 -10.03 -7.86
N LEU A 35 -2.58 -9.62 -6.92
CA LEU A 35 -1.30 -9.00 -7.25
C LEU A 35 -0.11 -9.93 -7.01
N ASN A 36 -0.38 -11.12 -6.49
CA ASN A 36 0.64 -12.12 -6.26
C ASN A 36 1.78 -11.62 -5.36
N ILE A 37 1.41 -10.83 -4.36
CA ILE A 37 2.36 -10.30 -3.38
C ILE A 37 2.28 -11.15 -2.12
N ALA A 38 3.35 -11.85 -1.80
CA ALA A 38 3.43 -12.64 -0.59
C ALA A 38 3.65 -11.75 0.63
N GLU A 39 3.51 -12.32 1.82
CA GLU A 39 3.65 -11.55 3.05
C GLU A 39 5.01 -10.85 3.16
N LEU A 40 6.08 -11.53 2.75
CA LEU A 40 7.42 -10.92 2.79
C LEU A 40 7.52 -9.74 1.82
N ASP A 41 6.91 -9.88 0.65
CA ASP A 41 6.88 -8.79 -0.33
C ASP A 41 6.05 -7.63 0.19
N LEU A 42 4.98 -7.95 0.92
CA LEU A 42 4.15 -6.91 1.51
C LEU A 42 4.93 -6.08 2.54
N GLU A 43 5.81 -6.73 3.30
CA GLU A 43 6.66 -6.01 4.25
C GLU A 43 7.57 -5.01 3.52
N ASP A 44 8.11 -5.41 2.37
CA ASP A 44 8.94 -4.51 1.56
C ASP A 44 8.12 -3.35 1.01
N LEU A 45 6.90 -3.62 0.59
CA LEU A 45 5.99 -2.58 0.11
C LEU A 45 5.70 -1.57 1.23
N LEU A 46 5.41 -2.08 2.42
CA LEU A 46 5.09 -1.21 3.56
C LEU A 46 6.29 -0.38 4.00
N ALA A 47 7.50 -0.93 3.87
CA ALA A 47 8.71 -0.17 4.16
C ALA A 47 8.83 1.03 3.21
N ALA A 48 8.52 0.84 1.94
CA ALA A 48 8.55 1.92 0.97
C ALA A 48 7.48 2.97 1.28
N VAL A 49 6.31 2.51 1.72
CA VAL A 49 5.22 3.42 2.10
C VAL A 49 5.61 4.25 3.32
N GLU A 50 6.21 3.62 4.32
CA GLU A 50 6.67 4.32 5.52
C GLU A 50 7.65 5.43 5.17
N GLU A 51 8.57 5.12 4.27
CA GLU A 51 9.57 6.08 3.84
C GLU A 51 8.96 7.23 3.04
N LYS A 52 8.06 6.89 2.13
CA LYS A 52 7.44 7.90 1.26
C LYS A 52 6.57 8.89 2.04
N TYR A 53 5.79 8.38 2.98
CA TYR A 53 4.83 9.21 3.73
C TYR A 53 5.33 9.62 5.10
N ASN A 54 6.53 9.19 5.47
CA ASN A 54 7.13 9.50 6.77
C ASN A 54 6.21 9.10 7.93
N LEU A 55 5.71 7.88 7.86
CA LEU A 55 4.87 7.34 8.92
C LEU A 55 5.37 5.96 9.32
N LYS A 56 4.85 5.44 10.42
CA LYS A 56 5.21 4.12 10.90
C LYS A 56 4.02 3.18 10.84
N ILE A 57 4.27 1.96 10.39
CA ILE A 57 3.26 0.92 10.32
C ILE A 57 3.67 -0.21 11.26
N ASP A 58 2.82 -0.52 12.23
CA ASP A 58 3.10 -1.61 13.16
C ASP A 58 3.11 -2.95 12.43
N ALA A 59 4.10 -3.79 12.75
CA ALA A 59 4.19 -5.12 12.18
C ALA A 59 2.92 -5.94 12.43
N GLU A 60 2.24 -5.66 13.53
CA GLU A 60 1.00 -6.34 13.87
C GLU A 60 -0.13 -6.04 12.90
N LYS A 61 -0.05 -4.91 12.20
CA LYS A 61 -1.07 -4.53 11.22
C LYS A 61 -0.88 -5.21 9.87
N ILE A 62 0.32 -5.70 9.59
CA ILE A 62 0.64 -6.29 8.29
C ILE A 62 -0.34 -7.39 7.89
N PRO A 63 -0.67 -8.35 8.77
CA PRO A 63 -1.63 -9.40 8.39
C PRO A 63 -3.04 -8.90 8.12
N THR A 64 -3.36 -7.67 8.52
CA THR A 64 -4.69 -7.11 8.30
C THR A 64 -4.84 -6.45 6.94
N PHE A 65 -3.72 -6.15 6.27
CA PHE A 65 -3.76 -5.53 4.96
C PHE A 65 -3.93 -6.60 3.88
N LYS A 66 -5.17 -6.92 3.58
CA LYS A 66 -5.50 -7.93 2.59
C LYS A 66 -5.77 -7.35 1.23
N LYS A 67 -6.44 -6.20 1.21
CA LYS A 67 -6.78 -5.50 -0.03
C LYS A 67 -6.00 -4.20 -0.13
N VAL A 68 -5.87 -3.69 -1.35
CA VAL A 68 -5.26 -2.39 -1.58
C VAL A 68 -5.98 -1.31 -0.79
N SER A 69 -7.32 -1.36 -0.73
CA SER A 69 -8.10 -0.38 0.02
C SER A 69 -7.78 -0.37 1.51
N ASP A 70 -7.43 -1.51 2.08
CA ASP A 70 -7.05 -1.56 3.49
C ASP A 70 -5.82 -0.70 3.75
N LEU A 71 -4.84 -0.77 2.87
CA LEU A 71 -3.63 0.02 2.99
C LEU A 71 -3.89 1.49 2.68
N VAL A 72 -4.68 1.77 1.65
CA VAL A 72 -5.02 3.15 1.30
C VAL A 72 -5.71 3.84 2.48
N SER A 73 -6.65 3.17 3.11
CA SER A 73 -7.36 3.72 4.27
C SER A 73 -6.41 3.99 5.43
N TYR A 74 -5.51 3.07 5.69
CA TYR A 74 -4.53 3.25 6.76
C TYR A 74 -3.64 4.46 6.51
N ILE A 75 -3.14 4.59 5.30
CA ILE A 75 -2.30 5.73 4.93
C ILE A 75 -3.09 7.03 5.06
N TYR A 76 -4.30 7.04 4.53
CA TYR A 76 -5.15 8.23 4.57
C TYR A 76 -5.36 8.72 6.00
N GLU A 77 -5.66 7.78 6.90
CA GLU A 77 -5.92 8.13 8.29
C GLU A 77 -4.68 8.64 9.02
N ASN A 78 -3.51 8.13 8.66
CA ASN A 78 -2.29 8.44 9.38
C ASN A 78 -1.51 9.60 8.80
N VAL A 79 -1.55 9.79 7.49
CA VAL A 79 -0.80 10.86 6.85
C VAL A 79 -1.40 12.23 7.17
N ASP A 80 -2.71 12.30 7.30
CA ASP A 80 -3.39 13.57 7.61
C ASP A 80 -3.11 14.07 9.01
N GLN A 81 -2.66 13.21 9.88
CA GLN A 81 -2.38 13.58 11.26
C GLN A 81 -1.02 14.22 11.43
N ALA A 82 -0.26 14.30 10.37
CA ALA A 82 1.09 14.87 10.41
C ALA A 82 1.09 16.40 10.43
N ILE A 83 -0.05 17.00 10.36
CA ILE A 83 -0.13 18.46 10.32
C ILE A 83 -0.09 19.07 11.72
#